data_5a89c28a54dfaeae5ba9b56c064b111f
#
_entry.id   5a89c28a54dfaeae5ba9b56c064b111f
#
_cell.length_a   1.000
_cell.length_b   1.000
_cell.length_c   1.000
_cell.angle_alpha   90.00
_cell.angle_beta   90.00
_cell.angle_gamma   90.00
#
_symmetry.space_group_name_H-M   'P 1'
#
loop_
_entity.id
_entity.type
_entity.pdbx_description
1 polymer ?
#
loop_
_entity_poly.entity_id
_entity_poly.type
_entity_poly.pdbx_seq_one_letter_code
_entity_poly.pdbx_strand_id
1 'polypeptide(L)'
;VARGSGQWAAFRLPWRPGQPQNAFVIVKANPSVHVYVSDRSHTGTLTLADTGETRAAKQLEDHDASQLVVKWAAKPFQYRSVCFAVGPETRAFAPDKATDGWLRPYGGPHMWVSEPLAGAAQSPWLQLEWDREQTVGEIRIVFNDDVNKDLINLHHHRTPFEIMPELVKDYRIEAWVDGQWEVVARERDNRKRRRVHRLRRPVRTGRLRLVVESTNGSPAAEVVEIRVYAP
;
A
#
# COMPACT_ATOMS: atom_id res chain seq x y z
N VAL A 1 -24.57 -7.23 10.73
CA VAL A 1 -23.19 -7.61 11.05
C VAL A 1 -23.08 -7.66 12.56
N ALA A 2 -22.94 -8.84 13.14
CA ALA A 2 -22.76 -8.98 14.58
C ALA A 2 -21.44 -8.35 15.00
N ARG A 3 -21.48 -7.30 15.80
CA ARG A 3 -20.34 -6.81 16.54
C ARG A 3 -20.21 -7.68 17.79
N GLY A 4 -19.38 -8.70 17.74
CA GLY A 4 -19.17 -9.64 18.85
C GLY A 4 -17.68 -9.80 19.17
N SER A 5 -17.37 -10.33 20.32
CA SER A 5 -16.03 -10.76 20.71
C SER A 5 -15.65 -12.00 19.90
N GLY A 6 -14.94 -11.81 18.79
CA GLY A 6 -14.38 -12.92 18.04
C GLY A 6 -13.16 -13.52 18.72
N GLN A 7 -12.90 -14.78 18.43
CA GLN A 7 -11.66 -15.43 18.83
C GLN A 7 -10.69 -15.49 17.66
N TRP A 8 -9.41 -15.29 17.93
CA TRP A 8 -8.36 -15.52 16.96
C TRP A 8 -8.10 -17.02 16.83
N ALA A 9 -8.15 -17.53 15.59
CA ALA A 9 -7.71 -18.86 15.26
C ALA A 9 -6.32 -18.78 14.65
N ALA A 10 -5.33 -19.39 15.29
CA ALA A 10 -3.96 -19.42 14.80
C ALA A 10 -3.69 -20.69 13.99
N PHE A 11 -3.12 -20.54 12.82
CA PHE A 11 -2.72 -21.63 11.94
C PHE A 11 -1.22 -21.56 11.69
N ARG A 12 -0.52 -22.67 11.88
CA ARG A 12 0.89 -22.76 11.51
C ARG A 12 1.01 -23.10 10.03
N LEU A 13 1.58 -22.18 9.25
CA LEU A 13 1.90 -22.46 7.86
C LEU A 13 3.20 -23.28 7.81
N PRO A 14 3.20 -24.48 7.23
CA PRO A 14 4.39 -25.35 7.16
C PRO A 14 5.42 -24.86 6.14
N TRP A 15 5.16 -23.73 5.53
CA TRP A 15 5.88 -23.21 4.38
C TRP A 15 6.55 -21.86 4.67
N ARG A 16 7.82 -21.76 4.28
CA ARG A 16 8.60 -20.51 4.36
C ARG A 16 9.17 -20.22 2.99
N PRO A 17 8.60 -19.29 2.23
CA PRO A 17 9.14 -18.94 0.93
C PRO A 17 10.51 -18.29 1.08
N GLY A 18 11.48 -18.71 0.25
CA GLY A 18 12.79 -18.05 0.13
C GLY A 18 12.74 -16.74 -0.64
N GLN A 19 11.64 -16.51 -1.35
CA GLN A 19 11.40 -15.31 -2.17
C GLN A 19 9.99 -14.77 -1.88
N PRO A 20 9.75 -13.46 -2.05
CA PRO A 20 8.40 -12.90 -1.99
C PRO A 20 7.45 -13.62 -2.95
N GLN A 21 6.31 -14.06 -2.46
CA GLN A 21 5.32 -14.81 -3.24
C GLN A 21 3.91 -14.41 -2.83
N ASN A 22 2.97 -14.57 -3.75
CA ASN A 22 1.56 -14.52 -3.43
C ASN A 22 1.14 -15.81 -2.73
N ALA A 23 0.45 -15.69 -1.62
CA ALA A 23 -0.13 -16.81 -0.88
C ALA A 23 -1.65 -16.76 -0.95
N PHE A 24 -2.28 -17.91 -1.15
CA PHE A 24 -3.73 -18.05 -1.15
C PHE A 24 -4.17 -18.78 0.11
N VAL A 25 -5.02 -18.11 0.89
CA VAL A 25 -5.69 -18.71 2.05
C VAL A 25 -7.14 -18.94 1.69
N ILE A 26 -7.54 -20.21 1.62
CA ILE A 26 -8.90 -20.59 1.25
C ILE A 26 -9.67 -20.98 2.51
N VAL A 27 -10.70 -20.22 2.83
CA VAL A 27 -11.64 -20.55 3.91
C VAL A 27 -12.87 -21.16 3.28
N LYS A 28 -13.09 -22.46 3.54
CA LYS A 28 -14.27 -23.17 3.05
C LYS A 28 -15.51 -22.70 3.81
N ALA A 29 -16.63 -22.58 3.09
CA ALA A 29 -17.92 -22.23 3.66
C ALA A 29 -18.30 -23.23 4.77
N ASN A 30 -18.74 -22.70 5.91
CA ASN A 30 -19.24 -23.46 7.04
C ASN A 30 -20.35 -22.63 7.71
N PRO A 31 -21.58 -23.14 7.82
CA PRO A 31 -22.71 -22.39 8.37
C PRO A 31 -22.52 -22.03 9.86
N SER A 32 -21.62 -22.73 10.56
CA SER A 32 -21.34 -22.50 11.98
C SER A 32 -20.14 -21.58 12.24
N VAL A 33 -19.47 -21.11 11.18
CA VAL A 33 -18.28 -20.25 11.29
C VAL A 33 -18.49 -18.93 10.57
N HIS A 34 -18.31 -17.84 11.28
CA HIS A 34 -18.34 -16.49 10.73
C HIS A 34 -16.96 -15.88 10.79
N VAL A 35 -16.51 -15.29 9.69
CA VAL A 35 -15.23 -14.58 9.60
C VAL A 35 -15.46 -13.10 9.82
N TYR A 36 -14.63 -12.46 10.61
CA TYR A 36 -14.67 -11.03 10.78
C TYR A 36 -14.05 -10.34 9.56
N VAL A 37 -14.70 -9.27 9.14
CA VAL A 37 -14.26 -8.44 8.01
C VAL A 37 -14.00 -7.04 8.54
N SER A 38 -12.88 -6.47 8.18
CA SER A 38 -12.54 -5.08 8.50
C SER A 38 -13.40 -4.12 7.66
N ASP A 39 -13.53 -2.88 8.11
CA ASP A 39 -14.21 -1.80 7.39
C ASP A 39 -13.38 -1.22 6.24
N ARG A 40 -12.17 -1.73 6.05
CA ARG A 40 -11.22 -1.32 5.02
C ARG A 40 -10.40 -2.51 4.51
N SER A 41 -9.82 -2.39 3.33
CA SER A 41 -8.89 -3.37 2.81
C SER A 41 -7.52 -3.23 3.47
N HIS A 42 -6.82 -4.36 3.62
CA HIS A 42 -5.43 -4.39 4.03
C HIS A 42 -4.54 -4.31 2.79
N THR A 43 -3.50 -3.50 2.85
CA THR A 43 -2.53 -3.36 1.78
C THR A 43 -1.92 -4.71 1.40
N GLY A 44 -1.83 -4.96 0.08
CA GLY A 44 -1.29 -6.22 -0.44
C GLY A 44 -2.22 -7.43 -0.31
N THR A 45 -3.48 -7.24 0.08
CA THR A 45 -4.47 -8.32 0.19
C THR A 45 -5.63 -8.13 -0.76
N LEU A 46 -6.01 -9.21 -1.44
CA LEU A 46 -7.25 -9.29 -2.19
C LEU A 46 -8.14 -10.36 -1.54
N THR A 47 -9.32 -9.97 -1.09
CA THR A 47 -10.32 -10.89 -0.54
C THR A 47 -11.42 -11.11 -1.57
N LEU A 48 -11.65 -12.36 -1.92
CA LEU A 48 -12.67 -12.79 -2.87
C LEU A 48 -13.63 -13.76 -2.20
N ALA A 49 -14.91 -13.72 -2.59
CA ALA A 49 -15.88 -14.73 -2.20
C ALA A 49 -16.24 -15.59 -3.42
N ASP A 50 -16.24 -16.91 -3.23
CA ASP A 50 -16.89 -17.80 -4.19
C ASP A 50 -18.39 -17.71 -3.95
N THR A 51 -19.11 -17.22 -4.97
CA THR A 51 -20.57 -17.05 -4.90
C THR A 51 -21.33 -18.34 -5.14
N GLY A 52 -20.62 -19.43 -5.48
CA GLY A 52 -21.25 -20.70 -5.86
C GLY A 52 -21.99 -20.63 -7.20
N GLU A 53 -21.95 -19.51 -7.91
CA GLU A 53 -22.52 -19.41 -9.26
C GLU A 53 -21.71 -20.24 -10.24
N THR A 54 -22.26 -21.36 -10.63
CA THR A 54 -21.73 -22.19 -11.72
C THR A 54 -22.10 -21.52 -13.04
N ARG A 55 -21.17 -20.79 -13.63
CA ARG A 55 -21.32 -20.43 -15.05
C ARG A 55 -21.11 -21.69 -15.90
N ALA A 56 -22.03 -21.89 -16.86
CA ALA A 56 -21.92 -23.04 -17.77
C ALA A 56 -20.55 -23.06 -18.44
N ALA A 57 -19.92 -24.23 -18.51
CA ALA A 57 -18.59 -24.44 -19.08
C ALA A 57 -18.40 -23.81 -20.46
N LYS A 58 -19.46 -23.74 -21.24
CA LYS A 58 -19.50 -23.11 -22.57
C LYS A 58 -19.16 -21.62 -22.58
N GLN A 59 -19.33 -20.91 -21.45
CA GLN A 59 -18.93 -19.50 -21.33
C GLN A 59 -17.44 -19.33 -21.01
N LEU A 60 -16.74 -20.41 -20.66
CA LEU A 60 -15.31 -20.40 -20.36
C LEU A 60 -14.46 -20.71 -21.59
N GLU A 61 -15.03 -21.32 -22.63
CA GLU A 61 -14.31 -21.70 -23.85
C GLU A 61 -14.01 -20.52 -24.78
N ASP A 62 -14.83 -19.44 -24.70
CA ASP A 62 -14.69 -18.26 -25.55
C ASP A 62 -13.95 -17.09 -24.92
N HIS A 63 -13.40 -17.26 -23.74
CA HIS A 63 -12.84 -16.15 -22.96
C HIS A 63 -11.43 -16.42 -22.46
N ASP A 64 -10.59 -15.41 -22.56
CA ASP A 64 -9.22 -15.48 -22.11
C ASP A 64 -9.11 -15.73 -20.58
N ALA A 65 -7.91 -16.12 -20.11
CA ALA A 65 -7.66 -16.49 -18.71
C ALA A 65 -8.05 -15.40 -17.69
N SER A 66 -8.21 -14.14 -18.10
CA SER A 66 -8.66 -13.05 -17.26
C SER A 66 -10.10 -13.24 -16.80
N GLN A 67 -10.89 -13.99 -17.50
CA GLN A 67 -12.28 -14.29 -17.17
C GLN A 67 -12.48 -15.50 -16.24
N LEU A 68 -11.45 -16.30 -16.03
CA LEU A 68 -11.48 -17.36 -15.01
C LEU A 68 -11.67 -16.80 -13.60
N VAL A 69 -11.34 -15.53 -13.37
CA VAL A 69 -11.57 -14.80 -12.12
C VAL A 69 -13.06 -14.54 -11.86
N VAL A 70 -13.93 -14.73 -12.83
CA VAL A 70 -15.36 -14.40 -12.75
C VAL A 70 -16.16 -15.30 -11.79
N LYS A 71 -15.64 -16.47 -11.40
CA LYS A 71 -16.25 -17.30 -10.36
C LYS A 71 -16.16 -16.69 -8.96
N TRP A 72 -15.28 -15.71 -8.78
CA TRP A 72 -15.01 -15.09 -7.50
C TRP A 72 -15.53 -13.67 -7.49
N ALA A 73 -16.41 -13.36 -6.55
CA ALA A 73 -16.93 -12.02 -6.41
C ALA A 73 -16.06 -11.22 -5.44
N ALA A 74 -15.44 -10.16 -5.92
CA ALA A 74 -14.78 -9.17 -5.10
C ALA A 74 -15.79 -8.24 -4.39
N LYS A 75 -16.96 -8.04 -4.99
CA LYS A 75 -17.99 -7.09 -4.53
C LYS A 75 -18.40 -7.21 -3.06
N PRO A 76 -18.54 -8.42 -2.45
CA PRO A 76 -18.85 -8.52 -1.02
C PRO A 76 -17.72 -7.95 -0.12
N PHE A 77 -16.50 -7.90 -0.63
CA PHE A 77 -15.31 -7.43 0.08
C PHE A 77 -14.72 -6.15 -0.54
N GLN A 78 -15.48 -5.46 -1.37
CA GLN A 78 -15.02 -4.21 -1.97
C GLN A 78 -14.61 -3.23 -0.86
N TYR A 79 -13.37 -2.76 -0.88
CA TYR A 79 -12.75 -1.92 0.16
C TYR A 79 -12.70 -2.55 1.56
N ARG A 80 -12.78 -3.87 1.66
CA ARG A 80 -12.74 -4.63 2.91
C ARG A 80 -11.80 -5.82 2.78
N SER A 81 -11.34 -6.34 3.91
CA SER A 81 -10.57 -7.58 3.98
C SER A 81 -11.04 -8.44 5.14
N VAL A 82 -10.82 -9.73 5.06
CA VAL A 82 -10.92 -10.60 6.24
C VAL A 82 -9.90 -10.13 7.27
N CYS A 83 -10.28 -10.12 8.55
CA CYS A 83 -9.35 -9.78 9.63
C CYS A 83 -8.35 -10.92 9.81
N PHE A 84 -7.07 -10.62 9.62
CA PHE A 84 -5.99 -11.58 9.83
C PHE A 84 -4.74 -10.89 10.39
N ALA A 85 -3.85 -11.69 10.95
CA ALA A 85 -2.51 -11.28 11.33
C ALA A 85 -1.52 -12.36 10.87
N VAL A 86 -0.33 -11.96 10.49
CA VAL A 86 0.75 -12.86 10.07
C VAL A 86 1.93 -12.72 11.03
N GLY A 87 2.42 -13.83 11.51
CA GLY A 87 3.61 -13.88 12.35
C GLY A 87 4.60 -14.95 11.87
N PRO A 88 5.91 -14.72 12.00
CA PRO A 88 6.54 -13.47 12.36
C PRO A 88 6.26 -12.35 11.34
N GLU A 89 6.46 -11.10 11.75
CA GLU A 89 6.27 -9.94 10.89
C GLU A 89 7.00 -10.10 9.57
N THR A 90 6.32 -9.78 8.47
CA THR A 90 6.91 -9.86 7.14
C THR A 90 7.58 -8.54 6.79
N ARG A 91 8.71 -8.58 6.08
CA ARG A 91 9.35 -7.39 5.51
C ARG A 91 8.81 -7.04 4.12
N ALA A 92 7.58 -7.49 3.82
CA ALA A 92 7.00 -7.31 2.50
C ALA A 92 6.93 -5.83 2.07
N PHE A 93 6.62 -4.94 3.01
CA PHE A 93 6.49 -3.50 2.78
C PHE A 93 7.53 -2.68 3.54
N ALA A 94 8.73 -3.23 3.73
CA ALA A 94 9.81 -2.57 4.44
C ALA A 94 10.33 -1.31 3.68
N PRO A 95 11.07 -0.41 4.35
CA PRO A 95 11.55 0.85 3.77
C PRO A 95 12.37 0.69 2.48
N ASP A 96 13.14 -0.38 2.34
CA ASP A 96 13.94 -0.69 1.17
C ASP A 96 13.10 -0.86 -0.12
N LYS A 97 11.80 -1.15 0.02
CA LYS A 97 10.87 -1.26 -1.11
C LYS A 97 10.53 0.06 -1.78
N ALA A 98 10.77 1.18 -1.12
CA ALA A 98 10.58 2.50 -1.71
C ALA A 98 11.79 3.00 -2.53
N THR A 99 12.82 2.16 -2.69
CA THR A 99 14.03 2.48 -3.46
C THR A 99 14.46 1.34 -4.37
N ASP A 100 13.57 0.40 -4.65
CA ASP A 100 13.85 -0.80 -5.44
C ASP A 100 13.73 -0.59 -6.96
N GLY A 101 13.36 0.63 -7.38
CA GLY A 101 13.33 1.03 -8.78
C GLY A 101 11.98 0.86 -9.47
N TRP A 102 11.00 0.29 -8.79
CA TRP A 102 9.65 0.13 -9.34
C TRP A 102 8.81 1.40 -9.16
N LEU A 103 8.08 1.74 -10.20
CA LEU A 103 7.17 2.90 -10.16
C LEU A 103 5.72 2.50 -9.93
N ARG A 104 5.45 1.21 -9.82
CA ARG A 104 4.14 0.62 -9.52
C ARG A 104 4.33 -0.67 -8.75
N PRO A 105 3.51 -0.98 -7.75
CA PRO A 105 3.63 -2.19 -6.94
C PRO A 105 3.01 -3.42 -7.65
N TYR A 106 3.41 -3.66 -8.89
CA TYR A 106 2.92 -4.81 -9.65
C TYR A 106 3.82 -6.03 -9.46
N GLY A 107 3.21 -7.19 -9.27
CA GLY A 107 3.91 -8.46 -9.19
C GLY A 107 4.66 -8.69 -7.88
N GLY A 108 4.64 -7.72 -6.96
CA GLY A 108 5.28 -7.83 -5.66
C GLY A 108 5.04 -6.61 -4.79
N PRO A 109 5.51 -6.64 -3.53
CA PRO A 109 5.34 -5.54 -2.58
C PRO A 109 6.37 -4.43 -2.83
N HIS A 110 6.30 -3.78 -4.00
CA HIS A 110 7.20 -2.71 -4.42
C HIS A 110 6.77 -1.36 -3.87
N MET A 111 6.66 -1.26 -2.55
CA MET A 111 6.38 -0.01 -1.84
C MET A 111 6.67 -0.15 -0.35
N TRP A 112 6.95 0.94 0.31
CA TRP A 112 6.94 1.04 1.76
C TRP A 112 5.54 1.36 2.26
N VAL A 113 5.13 0.68 3.33
CA VAL A 113 3.91 0.97 4.09
C VAL A 113 4.31 1.29 5.52
N SER A 114 3.84 2.43 6.02
CA SER A 114 4.15 2.86 7.38
C SER A 114 3.32 2.13 8.43
N GLU A 115 3.75 2.26 9.69
CA GLU A 115 2.84 2.09 10.81
C GLU A 115 1.63 3.03 10.70
N PRO A 116 0.52 2.71 11.35
CA PRO A 116 -0.66 3.57 11.34
C PRO A 116 -0.34 4.98 11.83
N LEU A 117 -0.90 5.99 11.15
CA LEU A 117 -0.80 7.37 11.56
C LEU A 117 -1.54 7.57 12.89
N ALA A 118 -0.80 7.84 13.96
CA ALA A 118 -1.35 8.06 15.30
C ALA A 118 -1.60 9.54 15.61
N GLY A 119 -1.74 10.39 14.59
CA GLY A 119 -1.90 11.84 14.69
C GLY A 119 -0.58 12.61 14.53
N ALA A 120 -0.66 13.94 14.62
CA ALA A 120 0.46 14.84 14.29
C ALA A 120 1.72 14.64 15.16
N ALA A 121 1.56 14.10 16.37
CA ALA A 121 2.70 13.89 17.29
C ALA A 121 3.56 12.68 16.93
N GLN A 122 3.04 11.75 16.11
CA GLN A 122 3.72 10.52 15.70
C GLN A 122 3.57 10.30 14.21
N SER A 123 3.92 11.30 13.41
CA SER A 123 3.93 11.20 11.97
C SER A 123 4.96 10.16 11.52
N PRO A 124 4.59 9.13 10.77
CA PRO A 124 5.54 8.16 10.25
C PRO A 124 6.50 8.83 9.26
N TRP A 125 7.69 8.27 9.17
CA TRP A 125 8.72 8.78 8.28
C TRP A 125 9.47 7.65 7.58
N LEU A 126 9.95 7.97 6.39
CA LEU A 126 10.85 7.14 5.58
C LEU A 126 12.17 7.89 5.43
N GLN A 127 13.28 7.30 5.90
CA GLN A 127 14.61 7.92 5.84
C GLN A 127 15.49 7.25 4.80
N LEU A 128 16.18 8.09 4.04
CA LEU A 128 17.32 7.72 3.22
C LEU A 128 18.62 8.14 3.94
N GLU A 129 19.62 7.28 3.91
CA GLU A 129 20.93 7.53 4.51
C GLU A 129 22.01 7.10 3.54
N TRP A 130 23.09 7.89 3.46
CA TRP A 130 24.24 7.65 2.60
C TRP A 130 25.52 7.60 3.43
N ASP A 131 26.45 6.76 3.03
CA ASP A 131 27.79 6.66 3.68
C ASP A 131 28.57 7.97 3.59
N ARG A 132 28.26 8.82 2.63
CA ARG A 132 28.86 10.12 2.42
C ARG A 132 27.78 11.14 2.13
N GLU A 133 27.97 12.38 2.58
CA GLU A 133 27.09 13.46 2.23
C GLU A 133 26.94 13.64 0.71
N GLN A 134 25.73 13.82 0.27
CA GLN A 134 25.35 14.07 -1.10
C GLN A 134 24.81 15.49 -1.24
N THR A 135 25.01 16.09 -2.43
CA THR A 135 24.36 17.35 -2.76
C THR A 135 23.02 17.05 -3.45
N VAL A 136 21.95 17.39 -2.78
CA VAL A 136 20.57 17.13 -3.24
C VAL A 136 20.01 18.38 -3.86
N GLY A 137 19.56 18.28 -5.12
CA GLY A 137 18.89 19.36 -5.86
C GLY A 137 17.45 19.05 -6.22
N GLU A 138 17.12 17.76 -6.43
CA GLU A 138 15.77 17.34 -6.79
C GLU A 138 15.38 16.05 -6.08
N ILE A 139 14.14 15.96 -5.62
CA ILE A 139 13.57 14.77 -4.99
C ILE A 139 12.29 14.40 -5.72
N ARG A 140 12.19 13.14 -6.18
CA ARG A 140 11.01 12.59 -6.84
C ARG A 140 10.39 11.54 -5.97
N ILE A 141 9.07 11.63 -5.78
CA ILE A 141 8.30 10.69 -4.98
C ILE A 141 7.15 10.15 -5.82
N VAL A 142 6.93 8.86 -5.72
CA VAL A 142 5.76 8.16 -6.26
C VAL A 142 4.99 7.57 -5.08
N PHE A 143 3.80 8.07 -4.85
CA PHE A 143 2.87 7.56 -3.86
C PHE A 143 2.00 6.46 -4.46
N ASN A 144 1.41 5.63 -3.60
CA ASN A 144 0.37 4.72 -4.02
C ASN A 144 -0.94 5.50 -4.19
N ASP A 145 -1.62 5.28 -5.30
CA ASP A 145 -2.96 5.79 -5.61
C ASP A 145 -3.95 4.65 -5.84
N ASP A 146 -3.54 3.43 -5.51
CA ASP A 146 -4.29 2.18 -5.65
C ASP A 146 -4.99 2.02 -7.02
N VAL A 147 -4.36 2.55 -8.05
CA VAL A 147 -4.90 2.55 -9.41
C VAL A 147 -5.27 1.15 -9.91
N ASN A 148 -4.72 0.11 -9.27
CA ASN A 148 -5.02 -1.28 -9.61
C ASN A 148 -6.45 -1.68 -9.27
N LYS A 149 -7.03 -1.12 -8.21
CA LYS A 149 -8.44 -1.36 -7.87
C LYS A 149 -9.37 -0.76 -8.91
N ASP A 150 -8.99 0.39 -9.46
CA ASP A 150 -9.80 1.09 -10.44
C ASP A 150 -9.67 0.54 -11.85
N LEU A 151 -8.47 0.07 -12.27
CA LEU A 151 -8.26 -0.47 -13.62
C LEU A 151 -9.06 -1.74 -13.92
N ILE A 152 -9.29 -2.58 -12.92
CA ILE A 152 -10.15 -3.77 -13.07
C ILE A 152 -11.62 -3.38 -13.25
N ASN A 153 -11.99 -2.17 -12.87
CA ASN A 153 -13.37 -1.70 -12.77
C ASN A 153 -13.74 -0.61 -13.79
N LEU A 154 -12.87 -0.27 -14.74
CA LEU A 154 -13.04 0.83 -15.69
C LEU A 154 -14.39 0.82 -16.45
N HIS A 155 -15.05 -0.33 -16.58
CA HIS A 155 -16.33 -0.43 -17.31
C HIS A 155 -17.58 -0.44 -16.44
N HIS A 156 -17.48 -0.70 -15.12
CA HIS A 156 -18.67 -0.98 -14.30
C HIS A 156 -18.70 -0.37 -12.91
N HIS A 157 -17.62 0.22 -12.41
CA HIS A 157 -17.59 0.76 -11.05
C HIS A 157 -17.07 2.19 -11.04
N ARG A 158 -17.89 3.07 -10.50
CA ARG A 158 -17.42 4.37 -10.03
C ARG A 158 -16.80 4.13 -8.65
N THR A 159 -15.54 4.52 -8.48
CA THR A 159 -14.98 4.62 -7.14
C THR A 159 -15.82 5.60 -6.31
N PRO A 160 -16.12 5.31 -5.04
CA PRO A 160 -16.82 6.24 -4.17
C PRO A 160 -15.91 7.42 -3.73
N PHE A 161 -14.64 7.38 -4.09
CA PHE A 161 -13.64 8.36 -3.67
C PHE A 161 -13.34 9.34 -4.81
N GLU A 162 -13.37 10.61 -4.53
CA GLU A 162 -12.84 11.65 -5.43
C GLU A 162 -11.31 11.57 -5.52
N ILE A 163 -10.68 11.25 -4.39
CA ILE A 163 -9.24 11.02 -4.28
C ILE A 163 -9.05 9.71 -3.55
N MET A 164 -8.15 8.86 -4.06
CA MET A 164 -7.90 7.56 -3.45
C MET A 164 -7.39 7.74 -2.00
N PRO A 165 -7.96 7.00 -1.04
CA PRO A 165 -7.59 7.12 0.37
C PRO A 165 -6.11 6.87 0.67
N GLU A 166 -5.48 6.00 -0.09
CA GLU A 166 -4.08 5.60 0.04
C GLU A 166 -3.11 6.73 -0.32
N LEU A 167 -3.56 7.69 -1.12
CA LEU A 167 -2.72 8.79 -1.56
C LEU A 167 -2.32 9.66 -0.38
N VAL A 168 -1.02 9.84 -0.19
CA VAL A 168 -0.48 10.75 0.84
C VAL A 168 -0.93 12.18 0.54
N LYS A 169 -1.49 12.86 1.55
CA LYS A 169 -2.08 14.18 1.45
C LYS A 169 -1.12 15.29 1.87
N ASP A 170 -0.70 15.26 3.13
CA ASP A 170 0.19 16.27 3.69
C ASP A 170 1.50 15.63 4.10
N TYR A 171 2.61 16.23 3.70
CA TYR A 171 3.93 15.74 4.05
C TYR A 171 4.98 16.84 3.97
N ARG A 172 6.13 16.58 4.58
CA ARG A 172 7.33 17.39 4.44
C ARG A 172 8.55 16.52 4.20
N ILE A 173 9.55 17.10 3.57
CA ILE A 173 10.86 16.50 3.37
C ILE A 173 11.85 17.28 4.21
N GLU A 174 12.64 16.58 4.99
CA GLU A 174 13.65 17.14 5.86
C GLU A 174 15.03 16.58 5.50
N ALA A 175 16.02 17.44 5.53
CA ALA A 175 17.43 17.08 5.42
C ALA A 175 18.14 17.29 6.75
N TRP A 176 19.11 16.43 7.06
CA TRP A 176 19.96 16.58 8.24
C TRP A 176 21.12 17.52 7.93
N VAL A 177 21.08 18.72 8.47
CA VAL A 177 22.07 19.78 8.24
C VAL A 177 22.55 20.31 9.58
N ASP A 178 23.84 20.41 9.78
CA ASP A 178 24.47 21.00 10.97
C ASP A 178 23.93 20.46 12.30
N GLY A 179 23.63 19.15 12.34
CA GLY A 179 23.18 18.50 13.58
C GLY A 179 21.67 18.62 13.86
N GLN A 180 20.87 19.09 12.91
CA GLN A 180 19.42 19.21 13.06
C GLN A 180 18.66 18.89 11.77
N TRP A 181 17.37 18.58 11.91
CA TRP A 181 16.49 18.39 10.78
C TRP A 181 15.95 19.72 10.27
N GLU A 182 16.20 20.03 9.00
CA GLU A 182 15.68 21.21 8.32
C GLU A 182 14.66 20.82 7.26
N VAL A 183 13.51 21.51 7.24
CA VAL A 183 12.49 21.30 6.21
C VAL A 183 12.95 21.90 4.89
N VAL A 184 13.22 21.06 3.90
CA VAL A 184 13.68 21.47 2.54
C VAL A 184 12.53 21.53 1.54
N ALA A 185 11.44 20.80 1.78
CA ALA A 185 10.22 20.89 0.99
C ALA A 185 9.00 20.51 1.83
N ARG A 186 7.84 21.07 1.46
CA ARG A 186 6.57 20.74 2.09
C ARG A 186 5.47 20.72 1.05
N GLU A 187 4.52 19.81 1.19
CA GLU A 187 3.33 19.70 0.37
C GLU A 187 2.09 19.64 1.26
N ARG A 188 1.03 20.28 0.81
CA ARG A 188 -0.29 20.28 1.43
C ARG A 188 -1.35 19.95 0.41
N ASP A 189 -2.39 19.24 0.82
CA ASP A 189 -3.53 18.83 -0.02
C ASP A 189 -3.06 18.18 -1.35
N ASN A 190 -2.09 17.27 -1.25
CA ASN A 190 -1.58 16.59 -2.43
C ASN A 190 -2.66 15.69 -3.04
N ARG A 191 -2.84 15.85 -4.34
CA ARG A 191 -3.76 15.07 -5.19
C ARG A 191 -3.04 14.36 -6.33
N LYS A 192 -1.71 14.27 -6.26
CA LYS A 192 -0.89 13.73 -7.36
C LYS A 192 -0.08 12.55 -6.85
N ARG A 193 -0.15 11.47 -7.60
CA ARG A 193 0.67 10.28 -7.38
C ARG A 193 2.16 10.56 -7.48
N ARG A 194 2.58 11.36 -8.48
CA ARG A 194 3.97 11.72 -8.73
C ARG A 194 4.23 13.15 -8.30
N ARG A 195 5.23 13.32 -7.45
CA ARG A 195 5.68 14.64 -7.00
C ARG A 195 7.15 14.81 -7.32
N VAL A 196 7.50 16.03 -7.74
CA VAL A 196 8.88 16.46 -8.00
C VAL A 196 9.12 17.73 -7.20
N HIS A 197 10.07 17.68 -6.29
CA HIS A 197 10.51 18.81 -5.50
C HIS A 197 11.88 19.23 -5.98
N ARG A 198 11.95 20.35 -6.68
CA ARG A 198 13.20 21.04 -7.01
C ARG A 198 13.52 22.01 -5.90
N LEU A 199 14.63 21.78 -5.22
CA LEU A 199 15.04 22.63 -4.12
C LEU A 199 15.52 23.97 -4.64
N ARG A 200 15.07 25.06 -4.01
CA ARG A 200 15.50 26.42 -4.38
C ARG A 200 17.02 26.60 -4.23
N ARG A 201 17.59 25.92 -3.25
CA ARG A 201 19.02 25.81 -3.02
C ARG A 201 19.36 24.35 -2.78
N PRO A 202 20.33 23.79 -3.49
CA PRO A 202 20.80 22.46 -3.21
C PRO A 202 21.25 22.34 -1.76
N VAL A 203 20.97 21.22 -1.12
CA VAL A 203 21.36 20.94 0.25
C VAL A 203 22.38 19.82 0.28
N ARG A 204 23.45 19.98 1.06
CA ARG A 204 24.43 18.94 1.31
C ARG A 204 24.05 18.20 2.59
N THR A 205 23.83 16.88 2.49
CA THR A 205 23.34 16.07 3.60
C THR A 205 23.72 14.61 3.45
N GLY A 206 23.92 13.92 4.58
CA GLY A 206 24.05 12.46 4.67
C GLY A 206 22.72 11.76 4.94
N ARG A 207 21.66 12.50 5.29
CA ARG A 207 20.35 11.94 5.65
C ARG A 207 19.22 12.82 5.17
N LEU A 208 18.21 12.18 4.60
CA LEU A 208 17.00 12.84 4.17
C LEU A 208 15.80 12.01 4.63
N ARG A 209 14.72 12.64 5.10
CA ARG A 209 13.52 11.92 5.47
C ARG A 209 12.26 12.56 4.89
N LEU A 210 11.36 11.70 4.45
CA LEU A 210 9.98 12.04 4.13
C LEU A 210 9.15 11.80 5.39
N VAL A 211 8.51 12.83 5.92
CA VAL A 211 7.61 12.75 7.07
C VAL A 211 6.18 12.92 6.58
N VAL A 212 5.34 11.92 6.77
CA VAL A 212 3.94 11.95 6.32
C VAL A 212 3.05 12.42 7.45
N GLU A 213 2.34 13.52 7.23
CA GLU A 213 1.47 14.15 8.22
C GLU A 213 0.03 13.66 8.09
N SER A 214 -0.45 13.38 6.86
CA SER A 214 -1.78 12.82 6.61
C SER A 214 -1.87 12.09 5.27
N THR A 215 -2.91 11.27 5.13
CA THR A 215 -3.36 10.65 3.87
C THR A 215 -4.75 11.17 3.50
N ASN A 216 -5.29 10.76 2.36
CA ASN A 216 -6.68 11.08 1.98
C ASN A 216 -7.71 10.11 2.58
N GLY A 217 -7.33 9.30 3.58
CA GLY A 217 -8.24 8.41 4.32
C GLY A 217 -7.64 7.08 4.73
N SER A 218 -6.50 6.67 4.16
CA SER A 218 -5.78 5.47 4.61
C SER A 218 -5.18 5.69 6.00
N PRO A 219 -5.17 4.67 6.86
CA PRO A 219 -4.52 4.76 8.16
C PRO A 219 -3.00 4.76 8.10
N ALA A 220 -2.41 4.33 6.98
CA ALA A 220 -0.97 4.22 6.80
C ALA A 220 -0.51 5.00 5.57
N ALA A 221 0.73 5.47 5.59
CA ALA A 221 1.37 6.06 4.42
C ALA A 221 1.90 4.97 3.50
N GLU A 222 1.75 5.16 2.21
CA GLU A 222 2.17 4.22 1.17
C GLU A 222 3.04 4.95 0.13
N VAL A 223 4.32 4.58 0.07
CA VAL A 223 5.30 5.19 -0.84
C VAL A 223 5.89 4.12 -1.75
N VAL A 224 5.62 4.24 -3.04
CA VAL A 224 6.09 3.29 -4.05
C VAL A 224 7.56 3.51 -4.36
N GLU A 225 7.97 4.76 -4.54
CA GLU A 225 9.36 5.06 -4.88
C GLU A 225 9.76 6.45 -4.42
N ILE A 226 10.98 6.59 -3.92
CA ILE A 226 11.63 7.87 -3.66
C ILE A 226 13.01 7.89 -4.32
N ARG A 227 13.29 8.93 -5.10
CA ARG A 227 14.56 9.14 -5.79
C ARG A 227 15.11 10.53 -5.51
N VAL A 228 16.43 10.60 -5.37
CA VAL A 228 17.14 11.82 -5.07
C VAL A 228 18.16 12.08 -6.18
N TYR A 229 18.26 13.32 -6.62
CA TYR A 229 19.14 13.72 -7.70
C TYR A 229 19.98 14.93 -7.29
N ALA A 230 21.18 14.99 -7.83
CA ALA A 230 22.02 16.20 -7.79
C ALA A 230 21.34 17.36 -8.54
N PRO A 231 21.82 18.61 -8.35
CA PRO A 231 21.34 19.78 -9.07
C PRO A 231 21.52 19.66 -10.57
#